data_4c9d0aae9c6df567eede4febe7c3ea1e
#
_entry.id   4c9d0aae9c6df567eede4febe7c3ea1e
#
_cell.length_a   1.000
_cell.length_b   1.000
_cell.length_c   1.000
_cell.angle_alpha   90.00
_cell.angle_beta   90.00
_cell.angle_gamma   90.00
#
_symmetry.space_group_name_H-M   'P 1'
#
loop_
_entity.id
_entity.type
_entity.pdbx_description
1 polymer ?
#
loop_
_entity_poly.entity_id
_entity_poly.type
_entity_poly.pdbx_seq_one_letter_code
_entity_poly.pdbx_strand_id
1 'polypeptide(L)'
;MDFFLLLALGATGAYVLNHQQQRQRIALLARHLHPYQIERLMEQLTQGYLRAMGEQGDERRQQVLSLLAESETQLVEQFERFVDDFRRVPTALARVSRLPLGLPFATQLLPAATFDMRELLAIHAAGMGRALRNEGNLAARERAFTMTAELLQIGRAHV
;
A
#
# COMPACT_ATOMS: atom_id res chain seq x y z
N MET A 1 -11.78 -39.44 -21.11
CA MET A 1 -11.21 -38.24 -21.73
C MET A 1 -11.98 -36.97 -21.30
N ASP A 2 -13.30 -37.07 -21.14
CA ASP A 2 -14.16 -35.92 -20.86
C ASP A 2 -13.94 -35.28 -19.48
N PHE A 3 -13.59 -36.05 -18.45
CA PHE A 3 -13.34 -35.53 -17.10
C PHE A 3 -12.13 -34.56 -17.05
N PHE A 4 -11.02 -34.90 -17.73
CA PHE A 4 -9.86 -34.01 -17.81
C PHE A 4 -10.14 -32.74 -18.61
N LEU A 5 -10.96 -32.83 -19.64
CA LEU A 5 -11.40 -31.68 -20.45
C LEU A 5 -12.29 -30.72 -19.61
N LEU A 6 -13.23 -31.27 -18.85
CA LEU A 6 -14.10 -30.50 -17.95
C LEU A 6 -13.27 -29.83 -16.82
N LEU A 7 -12.27 -30.54 -16.29
CA LEU A 7 -11.40 -30.03 -15.24
C LEU A 7 -10.52 -28.90 -15.77
N ALA A 8 -9.96 -29.06 -16.98
CA ALA A 8 -9.16 -28.03 -17.65
C ALA A 8 -10.01 -26.78 -17.99
N LEU A 9 -11.24 -27.00 -18.49
CA LEU A 9 -12.15 -25.91 -18.81
C LEU A 9 -12.56 -25.14 -17.54
N GLY A 10 -12.86 -25.86 -16.45
CA GLY A 10 -13.16 -25.27 -15.14
C GLY A 10 -12.00 -24.47 -14.56
N ALA A 11 -10.77 -25.02 -14.63
CA ALA A 11 -9.56 -24.34 -14.17
C ALA A 11 -9.26 -23.06 -14.99
N THR A 12 -9.44 -23.13 -16.32
CA THR A 12 -9.24 -21.99 -17.20
C THR A 12 -10.30 -20.92 -16.94
N GLY A 13 -11.56 -21.30 -16.78
CA GLY A 13 -12.64 -20.37 -16.43
C GLY A 13 -12.40 -19.70 -15.08
N ALA A 14 -12.00 -20.47 -14.07
CA ALA A 14 -11.64 -19.93 -12.75
C ALA A 14 -10.47 -18.95 -12.82
N TYR A 15 -9.43 -19.27 -13.60
CA TYR A 15 -8.28 -18.38 -13.81
C TYR A 15 -8.67 -17.07 -14.46
N VAL A 16 -9.48 -17.11 -15.54
CA VAL A 16 -9.94 -15.91 -16.26
C VAL A 16 -10.79 -15.01 -15.36
N LEU A 17 -11.73 -15.60 -14.61
CA LEU A 17 -12.59 -14.86 -13.69
C LEU A 17 -11.79 -14.17 -12.58
N ASN A 18 -10.84 -14.89 -12.00
CA ASN A 18 -9.97 -14.32 -10.96
C ASN A 18 -9.13 -13.16 -11.53
N HIS A 19 -8.58 -13.34 -12.72
CA HIS A 19 -7.78 -12.29 -13.35
C HIS A 19 -8.58 -11.03 -13.65
N GLN A 20 -9.83 -11.17 -14.08
CA GLN A 20 -10.75 -10.05 -14.29
C GLN A 20 -11.09 -9.33 -12.97
N GLN A 21 -11.36 -10.07 -11.89
CA GLN A 21 -11.64 -9.49 -10.57
C GLN A 21 -10.45 -8.71 -10.01
N GLN A 22 -9.24 -9.24 -10.16
CA GLN A 22 -8.02 -8.55 -9.74
C GLN A 22 -7.79 -7.27 -10.56
N ARG A 23 -7.96 -7.32 -11.88
CA ARG A 23 -7.85 -6.13 -12.72
C ARG A 23 -8.85 -5.02 -12.33
N GLN A 24 -10.08 -5.39 -12.00
CA GLN A 24 -11.09 -4.42 -11.55
C GLN A 24 -10.69 -3.75 -10.24
N ARG A 25 -10.12 -4.50 -9.30
CA ARG A 25 -9.63 -3.96 -8.00
C ARG A 25 -8.44 -3.04 -8.18
N ILE A 26 -7.47 -3.45 -9.00
CA ILE A 26 -6.30 -2.61 -9.34
C ILE A 26 -6.76 -1.33 -10.04
N ALA A 27 -7.68 -1.42 -11.00
CA ALA A 27 -8.22 -0.26 -11.69
C ALA A 27 -9.00 0.67 -10.76
N LEU A 28 -9.74 0.10 -9.79
CA LEU A 28 -10.44 0.87 -8.77
C LEU A 28 -9.45 1.66 -7.89
N LEU A 29 -8.43 0.98 -7.38
CA LEU A 29 -7.39 1.60 -6.56
C LEU A 29 -6.64 2.69 -7.35
N ALA A 30 -6.21 2.37 -8.58
CA ALA A 30 -5.53 3.31 -9.47
C ALA A 30 -6.37 4.56 -9.75
N ARG A 31 -7.69 4.40 -9.95
CA ARG A 31 -8.61 5.54 -10.16
C ARG A 31 -8.66 6.47 -8.94
N HIS A 32 -8.68 5.91 -7.73
CA HIS A 32 -8.69 6.71 -6.51
C HIS A 32 -7.32 7.31 -6.19
N LEU A 33 -6.24 6.63 -6.59
CA LEU A 33 -4.86 7.09 -6.36
C LEU A 33 -4.44 8.17 -7.37
N HIS A 34 -4.94 8.10 -8.61
CA HIS A 34 -4.55 8.97 -9.70
C HIS A 34 -4.58 10.50 -9.40
N PRO A 35 -5.55 11.04 -8.62
CA PRO A 35 -5.57 12.48 -8.29
C PRO A 35 -4.42 12.91 -7.38
N TYR A 36 -3.71 11.98 -6.77
CA TYR A 36 -2.68 12.21 -5.76
C TYR A 36 -1.28 11.96 -6.33
N GLN A 37 -0.28 12.64 -5.78
CA GLN A 37 1.13 12.44 -6.16
C GLN A 37 1.84 11.46 -5.20
N ILE A 38 1.10 10.55 -4.59
CA ILE A 38 1.58 9.63 -3.56
C ILE A 38 2.76 8.80 -4.07
N GLU A 39 2.64 8.18 -5.25
CA GLU A 39 3.70 7.35 -5.83
C GLU A 39 5.01 8.12 -6.03
N ARG A 40 4.90 9.33 -6.59
CA ARG A 40 6.06 10.21 -6.80
C ARG A 40 6.72 10.61 -5.48
N LEU A 41 5.91 10.97 -4.48
CA LEU A 41 6.42 11.36 -3.16
C LEU A 41 7.07 10.16 -2.44
N MET A 42 6.49 8.97 -2.55
CA MET A 42 7.07 7.73 -2.01
C MET A 42 8.42 7.43 -2.65
N GLU A 43 8.54 7.54 -3.97
CA GLU A 43 9.79 7.33 -4.69
C GLU A 43 10.85 8.36 -4.25
N GLN A 44 10.49 9.65 -4.22
CA GLN A 44 11.37 10.74 -3.80
C GLN A 44 11.87 10.54 -2.36
N LEU A 45 10.99 10.17 -1.44
CA LEU A 45 11.36 9.92 -0.03
C LEU A 45 12.23 8.67 0.10
N THR A 46 11.91 7.58 -0.60
CA THR A 46 12.71 6.36 -0.57
C THR A 46 14.14 6.63 -1.05
N GLN A 47 14.30 7.32 -2.17
CA GLN A 47 15.62 7.70 -2.70
C GLN A 47 16.34 8.66 -1.75
N GLY A 48 15.64 9.64 -1.19
CA GLY A 48 16.19 10.60 -0.23
C GLY A 48 16.69 9.92 1.05
N TYR A 49 15.92 8.98 1.59
CA TYR A 49 16.34 8.20 2.77
C TYR A 49 17.53 7.30 2.48
N LEU A 50 17.56 6.61 1.34
CA LEU A 50 18.72 5.81 0.93
C LEU A 50 19.98 6.67 0.83
N ARG A 51 19.86 7.88 0.26
CA ARG A 51 20.97 8.85 0.20
C ARG A 51 21.41 9.27 1.60
N ALA A 52 20.47 9.66 2.47
CA ALA A 52 20.79 10.05 3.85
C ALA A 52 21.52 8.94 4.62
N MET A 53 21.10 7.67 4.43
CA MET A 53 21.76 6.53 5.07
C MET A 53 23.15 6.25 4.52
N GLY A 54 23.45 6.64 3.27
CA GLY A 54 24.78 6.54 2.67
C GLY A 54 25.77 7.62 3.13
N GLU A 55 25.30 8.71 3.74
CA GLU A 55 26.16 9.80 4.20
C GLU A 55 26.98 9.37 5.45
N GLN A 56 28.28 9.60 5.40
CA GLN A 56 29.20 9.21 6.49
C GLN A 56 29.22 10.20 7.66
N GLY A 57 28.74 11.45 7.46
CA GLY A 57 28.71 12.50 8.48
C GLY A 57 27.30 12.73 9.02
N ASP A 58 27.15 12.84 10.34
CA ASP A 58 25.85 13.07 10.98
C ASP A 58 25.22 14.41 10.57
N GLU A 59 26.03 15.46 10.43
CA GLU A 59 25.56 16.77 9.96
C GLU A 59 24.99 16.71 8.53
N ARG A 60 25.70 16.07 7.61
CA ARG A 60 25.23 15.90 6.23
C ARG A 60 23.96 15.05 6.19
N ARG A 61 23.92 13.98 6.97
CA ARG A 61 22.72 13.15 7.10
C ARG A 61 21.52 13.96 7.58
N GLN A 62 21.70 14.78 8.61
CA GLN A 62 20.63 15.65 9.12
C GLN A 62 20.20 16.68 8.09
N GLN A 63 21.12 17.26 7.33
CA GLN A 63 20.79 18.19 6.24
C GLN A 63 19.93 17.51 5.17
N VAL A 64 20.30 16.29 4.73
CA VAL A 64 19.47 15.55 3.76
C VAL A 64 18.09 15.25 4.34
N LEU A 65 18.01 14.77 5.58
CA LEU A 65 16.72 14.46 6.22
C LEU A 65 15.85 15.72 6.41
N SER A 66 16.44 16.87 6.71
CA SER A 66 15.69 18.13 6.84
C SER A 66 15.08 18.59 5.50
N LEU A 67 15.75 18.34 4.38
CA LEU A 67 15.22 18.64 3.06
C LEU A 67 14.03 17.76 2.67
N LEU A 68 13.87 16.61 3.30
CA LEU A 68 12.75 15.68 3.03
C LEU A 68 11.50 16.01 3.85
N ALA A 69 11.59 16.85 4.89
CA ALA A 69 10.51 17.12 5.83
C ALA A 69 9.23 17.65 5.15
N GLU A 70 9.37 18.50 4.13
CA GLU A 70 8.21 18.98 3.37
C GLU A 70 7.56 17.87 2.55
N SER A 71 8.35 17.01 1.91
CA SER A 71 7.84 15.87 1.16
C SER A 71 7.19 14.83 2.07
N GLU A 72 7.70 14.63 3.29
CA GLU A 72 7.09 13.80 4.32
C GLU A 72 5.68 14.32 4.67
N THR A 73 5.57 15.62 4.93
CA THR A 73 4.29 16.25 5.26
C THR A 73 3.30 16.14 4.11
N GLN A 74 3.72 16.47 2.90
CA GLN A 74 2.88 16.38 1.71
C GLN A 74 2.39 14.95 1.45
N LEU A 75 3.26 13.95 1.65
CA LEU A 75 2.89 12.55 1.49
C LEU A 75 1.80 12.15 2.49
N VAL A 76 1.99 12.46 3.77
CA VAL A 76 1.04 12.09 4.83
C VAL A 76 -0.31 12.76 4.56
N GLU A 77 -0.35 14.05 4.26
CA GLU A 77 -1.59 14.76 3.95
C GLU A 77 -2.32 14.17 2.73
N GLN A 78 -1.59 13.88 1.66
CA GLN A 78 -2.19 13.31 0.45
C GLN A 78 -2.67 11.89 0.70
N PHE A 79 -1.94 11.10 1.48
CA PHE A 79 -2.33 9.74 1.81
C PHE A 79 -3.56 9.72 2.73
N GLU A 80 -3.67 10.61 3.70
CA GLU A 80 -4.86 10.75 4.55
C GLU A 80 -6.09 11.11 3.71
N ARG A 81 -5.98 12.07 2.78
CA ARG A 81 -7.07 12.43 1.85
C ARG A 81 -7.48 11.24 0.97
N PHE A 82 -6.49 10.53 0.43
CA PHE A 82 -6.73 9.32 -0.35
C PHE A 82 -7.49 8.25 0.47
N VAL A 83 -7.09 8.02 1.71
CA VAL A 83 -7.75 7.06 2.61
C VAL A 83 -9.19 7.48 2.89
N ASP A 84 -9.45 8.76 3.13
CA ASP A 84 -10.79 9.29 3.35
C ASP A 84 -11.69 9.13 2.12
N ASP A 85 -11.16 9.34 0.93
CA ASP A 85 -11.88 9.09 -0.32
C ASP A 85 -12.12 7.59 -0.53
N PHE A 86 -11.13 6.75 -0.26
CA PHE A 86 -11.24 5.30 -0.41
C PHE A 86 -12.20 4.65 0.60
N ARG A 87 -12.44 5.27 1.77
CA ARG A 87 -13.46 4.84 2.73
C ARG A 87 -14.87 4.76 2.14
N ARG A 88 -15.16 5.54 1.11
CA ARG A 88 -16.45 5.56 0.41
C ARG A 88 -16.65 4.38 -0.53
N VAL A 89 -15.59 3.62 -0.81
CA VAL A 89 -15.65 2.43 -1.64
C VAL A 89 -16.53 1.36 -0.96
N PRO A 90 -17.48 0.73 -1.69
CA PRO A 90 -18.31 -0.33 -1.16
C PRO A 90 -17.47 -1.49 -0.59
N THR A 91 -17.88 -2.04 0.54
CA THR A 91 -17.18 -3.13 1.25
C THR A 91 -16.89 -4.34 0.35
N ALA A 92 -17.81 -4.67 -0.55
CA ALA A 92 -17.65 -5.79 -1.48
C ALA A 92 -16.44 -5.62 -2.42
N LEU A 93 -16.09 -4.36 -2.77
CA LEU A 93 -14.95 -4.03 -3.63
C LEU A 93 -13.66 -3.80 -2.86
N ALA A 94 -13.77 -3.41 -1.57
CA ALA A 94 -12.64 -3.16 -0.69
C ALA A 94 -12.09 -4.42 -0.01
N ARG A 95 -12.81 -5.54 -0.04
CA ARG A 95 -12.35 -6.82 0.51
C ARG A 95 -11.33 -7.49 -0.39
N VAL A 96 -10.20 -7.90 0.21
CA VAL A 96 -9.09 -8.59 -0.46
C VAL A 96 -8.86 -9.93 0.21
N SER A 97 -8.58 -10.96 -0.61
CA SER A 97 -8.24 -12.30 -0.10
C SER A 97 -6.81 -12.32 0.42
N ARG A 98 -6.59 -12.97 1.57
CA ARG A 98 -5.26 -13.27 2.12
C ARG A 98 -4.62 -14.49 1.47
N LEU A 99 -5.41 -15.28 0.74
CA LEU A 99 -4.90 -16.50 0.11
C LEU A 99 -4.17 -16.14 -1.18
N PRO A 100 -2.93 -16.63 -1.38
CA PRO A 100 -2.18 -16.43 -2.61
C PRO A 100 -2.78 -17.22 -3.78
N LEU A 101 -3.71 -18.14 -3.49
CA LEU A 101 -4.43 -18.89 -4.50
C LEU A 101 -5.50 -18.00 -5.14
N GLY A 102 -5.37 -17.79 -6.42
CA GLY A 102 -6.33 -17.06 -7.24
C GLY A 102 -7.68 -17.77 -7.39
N LEU A 103 -8.35 -18.08 -6.29
CA LEU A 103 -9.68 -18.66 -6.31
C LEU A 103 -10.70 -17.58 -6.67
N PRO A 104 -11.49 -17.74 -7.74
CA PRO A 104 -12.58 -16.84 -8.05
C PRO A 104 -13.59 -16.87 -6.90
N PHE A 105 -14.15 -15.72 -6.57
CA PHE A 105 -15.09 -15.56 -5.47
C PHE A 105 -14.55 -15.93 -4.07
N ALA A 106 -13.21 -16.01 -3.89
CA ALA A 106 -12.60 -16.32 -2.59
C ALA A 106 -13.10 -15.40 -1.46
N THR A 107 -13.39 -14.13 -1.76
CA THR A 107 -13.94 -13.17 -0.81
C THR A 107 -15.37 -13.48 -0.37
N GLN A 108 -16.12 -14.23 -1.18
CA GLN A 108 -17.50 -14.67 -0.87
C GLN A 108 -17.52 -16.05 -0.21
N LEU A 109 -16.65 -16.96 -0.71
CA LEU A 109 -16.59 -18.35 -0.24
C LEU A 109 -15.86 -18.50 1.10
N LEU A 110 -14.85 -17.67 1.35
CA LEU A 110 -13.98 -17.71 2.52
C LEU A 110 -13.86 -16.32 3.18
N PRO A 111 -14.93 -15.78 3.75
CA PRO A 111 -14.91 -14.44 4.34
C PRO A 111 -13.89 -14.31 5.48
N ALA A 112 -13.60 -15.40 6.22
CA ALA A 112 -12.58 -15.41 7.27
C ALA A 112 -11.14 -15.25 6.74
N ALA A 113 -10.91 -15.58 5.47
CA ALA A 113 -9.61 -15.42 4.82
C ALA A 113 -9.50 -14.10 4.03
N THR A 114 -10.26 -13.08 4.42
CA THR A 114 -10.25 -11.76 3.77
C THR A 114 -9.93 -10.67 4.78
N PHE A 115 -9.48 -9.52 4.28
CA PHE A 115 -9.36 -8.29 5.06
C PHE A 115 -9.95 -7.12 4.29
N ASP A 116 -10.29 -6.07 5.01
CA ASP A 116 -10.78 -4.83 4.41
C ASP A 116 -9.60 -3.91 4.12
N MET A 117 -9.39 -3.59 2.85
CA MET A 117 -8.31 -2.69 2.41
C MET A 117 -8.45 -1.29 3.03
N ARG A 118 -9.67 -0.83 3.32
CA ARG A 118 -9.91 0.48 3.94
C ARG A 118 -9.33 0.54 5.35
N GLU A 119 -9.46 -0.54 6.13
CA GLU A 119 -8.87 -0.65 7.47
C GLU A 119 -7.35 -0.68 7.40
N LEU A 120 -6.80 -1.47 6.47
CA LEU A 120 -5.36 -1.53 6.26
C LEU A 120 -4.78 -0.16 5.91
N LEU A 121 -5.37 0.54 4.95
CA LEU A 121 -4.93 1.87 4.55
C LEU A 121 -5.05 2.88 5.70
N ALA A 122 -6.11 2.81 6.52
CA ALA A 122 -6.28 3.67 7.69
C ALA A 122 -5.20 3.42 8.75
N ILE A 123 -4.81 2.17 8.98
CA ILE A 123 -3.72 1.80 9.90
C ILE A 123 -2.39 2.40 9.42
N HIS A 124 -2.08 2.30 8.12
CA HIS A 124 -0.86 2.88 7.55
C HIS A 124 -0.88 4.41 7.59
N ALA A 125 -2.01 5.07 7.29
CA ALA A 125 -2.14 6.52 7.43
C ALA A 125 -1.86 6.97 8.86
N ALA A 126 -2.43 6.28 9.85
CA ALA A 126 -2.16 6.55 11.26
C ALA A 126 -0.69 6.31 11.65
N GLY A 127 -0.05 5.25 11.10
CA GLY A 127 1.37 4.94 11.28
C GLY A 127 2.27 6.07 10.77
N MET A 128 2.05 6.49 9.53
CA MET A 128 2.79 7.60 8.91
C MET A 128 2.57 8.93 9.65
N GLY A 129 1.33 9.22 10.05
CA GLY A 129 1.02 10.41 10.85
C GLY A 129 1.75 10.43 12.19
N ARG A 130 1.82 9.30 12.91
CA ARG A 130 2.61 9.19 14.15
C ARG A 130 4.10 9.38 13.92
N ALA A 131 4.65 8.81 12.85
CA ALA A 131 6.05 8.97 12.49
C ALA A 131 6.37 10.44 12.15
N LEU A 132 5.50 11.11 11.39
CA LEU A 132 5.64 12.53 11.06
C LEU A 132 5.65 13.42 12.30
N ARG A 133 4.68 13.22 13.23
CA ARG A 133 4.58 13.98 14.49
C ARG A 133 5.64 13.57 15.52
N ASN A 134 6.43 12.56 15.22
CA ASN A 134 7.45 12.02 16.12
C ASN A 134 6.93 11.71 17.52
N GLU A 135 5.75 11.09 17.62
CA GLU A 135 5.10 10.77 18.90
C GLU A 135 5.94 9.86 19.80
N GLY A 136 6.85 9.06 19.20
CA GLY A 136 7.81 8.23 19.92
C GLY A 136 9.07 8.96 20.40
N ASN A 137 9.18 10.26 20.14
CA ASN A 137 10.40 11.07 20.45
C ASN A 137 11.70 10.43 19.93
N LEU A 138 11.62 9.87 18.72
CA LEU A 138 12.71 9.14 18.07
C LEU A 138 13.75 10.10 17.50
N ALA A 139 15.01 9.65 17.43
CA ALA A 139 16.04 10.35 16.70
C ALA A 139 15.68 10.43 15.19
N ALA A 140 16.19 11.44 14.48
CA ALA A 140 15.87 11.68 13.07
C ALA A 140 16.07 10.44 12.18
N ARG A 141 17.13 9.65 12.45
CA ARG A 141 17.41 8.39 11.76
C ARG A 141 16.34 7.33 12.02
N GLU A 142 15.93 7.14 13.28
CA GLU A 142 14.92 6.15 13.65
C GLU A 142 13.55 6.52 13.10
N ARG A 143 13.21 7.82 13.10
CA ARG A 143 12.00 8.32 12.47
C ARG A 143 11.97 8.02 10.97
N ALA A 144 13.10 8.27 10.27
CA ALA A 144 13.24 7.94 8.85
C ALA A 144 13.07 6.43 8.60
N PHE A 145 13.61 5.58 9.47
CA PHE A 145 13.39 4.13 9.40
C PHE A 145 11.92 3.74 9.57
N THR A 146 11.25 4.34 10.55
CA THR A 146 9.82 4.08 10.78
C THR A 146 8.98 4.49 9.57
N MET A 147 9.24 5.68 9.01
CA MET A 147 8.56 6.14 7.81
C MET A 147 8.84 5.22 6.62
N THR A 148 10.09 4.81 6.41
CA THR A 148 10.47 3.87 5.36
C THR A 148 9.76 2.52 5.51
N ALA A 149 9.63 2.01 6.73
CA ALA A 149 8.93 0.76 7.00
C ALA A 149 7.45 0.84 6.61
N GLU A 150 6.76 1.94 6.94
CA GLU A 150 5.37 2.16 6.53
C GLU A 150 5.24 2.24 5.00
N LEU A 151 6.15 2.96 4.31
CA LEU A 151 6.17 3.06 2.86
C LEU A 151 6.37 1.71 2.18
N LEU A 152 7.30 0.88 2.68
CA LEU A 152 7.57 -0.45 2.12
C LEU A 152 6.41 -1.43 2.34
N GLN A 153 5.71 -1.32 3.47
CA GLN A 153 4.54 -2.16 3.73
C GLN A 153 3.39 -1.83 2.77
N ILE A 154 3.17 -0.55 2.49
CA ILE A 154 2.19 -0.11 1.49
C ILE A 154 2.57 -0.65 0.10
N GLY A 155 3.84 -0.53 -0.30
CA GLY A 155 4.33 -1.02 -1.59
C GLY A 155 4.16 -2.52 -1.76
N ARG A 156 4.33 -3.33 -0.70
CA ARG A 156 4.10 -4.79 -0.74
C ARG A 156 2.64 -5.20 -0.82
N ALA A 157 1.73 -4.36 -0.35
CA ALA A 157 0.30 -4.63 -0.44
C ALA A 157 -0.24 -4.52 -1.88
N HIS A 158 0.56 -3.98 -2.81
CA HIS A 158 0.20 -3.79 -4.21
C HIS A 158 0.74 -4.88 -5.16
N VAL A 159 1.61 -5.77 -4.70
CA VAL A 159 2.17 -6.90 -5.46
C VAL A 159 1.46 -8.19 -5.08
#